data_03eda5c5701a329cef4892557092a4d2
#
_entry.id   03eda5c5701a329cef4892557092a4d2
#
_cell.length_a   1.000
_cell.length_b   1.000
_cell.length_c   1.000
_cell.angle_alpha   90.00
_cell.angle_beta   90.00
_cell.angle_gamma   90.00
#
_symmetry.space_group_name_H-M   'P 1'
#
loop_
_entity.id
_entity.type
_entity.pdbx_description
1 polymer ?
#
loop_
_entity_poly.entity_id
_entity_poly.type
_entity_poly.pdbx_seq_one_letter_code
_entity_poly.pdbx_strand_id
1 'polypeptide(L)'
;MYDVKNLVTMKKIILLILCGVAWSLEGFCATKIESFSVSPETKVIFSKGNVQYHPKKNLWRFAPNQYDVIGEKNAKVSISYNGWIDLFGWGTGNQPCRTTDNNKDYSNFVDWGTNFPEEDASWRTLTQKEWRYLLLERENASKLVGIGKVAGVSGVFILPDDADVFNSKINFVSLADQDVVKKWIRYSWNNEIVLNTYTAKQWETLETIGIVFLPFAGKRDVTTTEQIGDSGYYWTSDNDPTTLLRSYGLLISNTKINITQPISKQTGCAIRLVNNIK
;
A
#
# COMPACT_ATOMS: atom_id res chain seq x y z
N MET A 1 15.65 -58.46 -50.07
CA MET A 1 16.28 -57.13 -50.31
C MET A 1 15.34 -56.11 -49.65
N TYR A 2 15.63 -55.79 -48.37
CA TYR A 2 14.78 -54.88 -47.59
C TYR A 2 15.14 -53.43 -47.94
N ASP A 3 14.12 -52.66 -48.23
CA ASP A 3 14.22 -51.28 -48.76
C ASP A 3 14.74 -50.31 -47.67
N VAL A 4 16.00 -49.87 -47.83
CA VAL A 4 16.70 -48.95 -46.95
C VAL A 4 16.00 -47.61 -46.77
N LYS A 5 15.11 -47.23 -47.68
CA LYS A 5 14.36 -45.98 -47.68
C LYS A 5 13.33 -45.94 -46.53
N ASN A 6 12.72 -47.08 -46.18
CA ASN A 6 11.72 -47.13 -45.13
C ASN A 6 12.33 -47.00 -43.71
N LEU A 7 13.58 -47.39 -43.55
CA LEU A 7 14.25 -47.29 -42.23
C LEU A 7 14.65 -45.87 -41.86
N VAL A 8 14.94 -45.00 -42.87
CA VAL A 8 15.29 -43.60 -42.65
C VAL A 8 14.05 -42.77 -42.33
N THR A 9 12.91 -43.12 -42.95
CA THR A 9 11.65 -42.43 -42.69
C THR A 9 11.10 -42.74 -41.30
N MET A 10 11.19 -43.97 -40.84
CA MET A 10 10.81 -44.33 -39.46
C MET A 10 11.70 -43.69 -38.37
N LYS A 11 13.00 -43.56 -38.62
CA LYS A 11 13.89 -42.84 -37.69
C LYS A 11 13.62 -41.35 -37.60
N LYS A 12 13.18 -40.72 -38.67
CA LYS A 12 12.78 -39.29 -38.67
C LYS A 12 11.44 -39.06 -37.94
N ILE A 13 10.49 -39.98 -38.06
CA ILE A 13 9.19 -39.91 -37.37
C ILE A 13 9.38 -40.15 -35.86
N ILE A 14 10.22 -41.06 -35.45
CA ILE A 14 10.54 -41.32 -34.01
C ILE A 14 11.27 -40.11 -33.39
N LEU A 15 12.16 -39.44 -34.14
CA LEU A 15 12.86 -38.25 -33.64
C LEU A 15 11.95 -37.03 -33.52
N LEU A 16 10.92 -36.90 -34.36
CA LEU A 16 9.93 -35.83 -34.28
C LEU A 16 8.93 -36.04 -33.12
N ILE A 17 8.63 -37.27 -32.74
CA ILE A 17 7.76 -37.60 -31.61
C ILE A 17 8.50 -37.38 -30.28
N LEU A 18 9.81 -37.61 -30.21
CA LEU A 18 10.61 -37.35 -29.01
C LEU A 18 10.93 -35.89 -28.77
N CYS A 19 10.94 -35.02 -29.81
CA CYS A 19 11.03 -33.58 -29.65
C CYS A 19 9.70 -32.90 -29.31
N GLY A 20 8.55 -33.54 -29.55
CA GLY A 20 7.20 -33.01 -29.27
C GLY A 20 6.72 -33.21 -27.85
N VAL A 21 7.39 -34.04 -27.05
CA VAL A 21 6.99 -34.34 -25.65
C VAL A 21 7.81 -33.58 -24.62
N ALA A 22 8.90 -32.88 -25.05
CA ALA A 22 9.74 -32.09 -24.15
C ALA A 22 9.26 -30.64 -23.93
N TRP A 23 8.11 -30.21 -24.47
CA TRP A 23 7.61 -28.85 -24.40
C TRP A 23 6.34 -28.67 -23.59
N SER A 24 6.00 -29.61 -22.71
CA SER A 24 4.78 -29.50 -21.89
C SER A 24 5.02 -29.63 -20.38
N LEU A 25 6.19 -29.22 -19.88
CA LEU A 25 6.48 -29.11 -18.47
C LEU A 25 7.18 -27.76 -18.14
N GLU A 26 6.82 -26.70 -18.84
CA GLU A 26 6.88 -25.40 -18.22
C GLU A 26 5.70 -25.38 -17.24
N GLY A 27 6.01 -25.76 -15.99
CA GLY A 27 5.07 -25.58 -14.89
C GLY A 27 4.63 -24.11 -14.93
N PHE A 28 3.34 -23.89 -15.15
CA PHE A 28 2.69 -22.63 -14.83
C PHE A 28 3.00 -22.40 -13.35
N CYS A 29 4.10 -21.72 -13.07
CA CYS A 29 4.31 -21.12 -11.77
C CYS A 29 3.21 -20.07 -11.66
N ALA A 30 2.08 -20.46 -11.08
CA ALA A 30 1.05 -19.52 -10.74
C ALA A 30 1.74 -18.44 -9.92
N THR A 31 1.82 -17.22 -10.46
CA THR A 31 2.38 -16.08 -9.74
C THR A 31 1.56 -15.96 -8.47
N LYS A 32 2.19 -16.28 -7.33
CA LYS A 32 1.56 -16.20 -6.02
C LYS A 32 1.09 -14.77 -5.82
N ILE A 33 -0.21 -14.57 -5.70
CA ILE A 33 -0.77 -13.25 -5.41
C ILE A 33 -0.56 -13.01 -3.91
N GLU A 34 0.32 -12.08 -3.59
CA GLU A 34 0.56 -11.68 -2.20
C GLU A 34 -0.68 -10.99 -1.65
N SER A 35 -1.24 -11.53 -0.57
CA SER A 35 -2.55 -11.13 -0.06
C SER A 35 -2.50 -10.72 1.40
N PHE A 36 -3.47 -9.90 1.79
CA PHE A 36 -3.60 -9.32 3.12
C PHE A 36 -5.00 -9.57 3.65
N SER A 37 -5.11 -10.30 4.75
CA SER A 37 -6.39 -10.49 5.43
C SER A 37 -6.84 -9.20 6.10
N VAL A 38 -8.05 -8.76 5.74
CA VAL A 38 -8.74 -7.59 6.31
C VAL A 38 -9.98 -7.97 7.11
N SER A 39 -10.35 -9.24 7.07
CA SER A 39 -11.29 -9.92 7.96
C SER A 39 -10.97 -11.42 7.95
N PRO A 40 -11.64 -12.28 8.78
CA PRO A 40 -11.46 -13.73 8.69
C PRO A 40 -11.75 -14.33 7.31
N GLU A 41 -12.62 -13.69 6.53
CA GLU A 41 -13.12 -14.22 5.24
C GLU A 41 -12.67 -13.38 4.04
N THR A 42 -12.09 -12.18 4.26
CA THR A 42 -11.77 -11.26 3.17
C THR A 42 -10.28 -11.01 3.08
N LYS A 43 -9.74 -11.24 1.88
CA LYS A 43 -8.37 -10.88 1.53
C LYS A 43 -8.35 -9.83 0.43
N VAL A 44 -7.34 -8.98 0.47
CA VAL A 44 -7.15 -7.90 -0.50
C VAL A 44 -5.71 -7.87 -1.02
N ILE A 45 -5.52 -7.21 -2.15
CA ILE A 45 -4.24 -6.68 -2.60
C ILE A 45 -4.25 -5.15 -2.46
N PHE A 46 -3.09 -4.56 -2.23
CA PHE A 46 -2.93 -3.11 -2.16
C PHE A 46 -2.60 -2.50 -3.53
N SER A 47 -3.02 -1.27 -3.74
CA SER A 47 -2.54 -0.44 -4.86
C SER A 47 -1.03 -0.26 -4.78
N LYS A 48 -0.40 -0.09 -5.96
CA LYS A 48 1.06 0.06 -6.09
C LYS A 48 1.64 1.21 -5.23
N GLY A 49 0.87 2.24 -4.97
CA GLY A 49 1.27 3.40 -4.17
C GLY A 49 0.06 4.19 -3.69
N ASN A 50 0.28 5.29 -2.99
CA ASN A 50 -0.79 6.21 -2.62
C ASN A 50 -1.46 6.81 -3.87
N VAL A 51 -2.74 7.12 -3.75
CA VAL A 51 -3.48 7.84 -4.80
C VAL A 51 -2.89 9.22 -5.01
N GLN A 52 -2.71 9.60 -6.26
CA GLN A 52 -2.27 10.94 -6.66
C GLN A 52 -3.20 11.50 -7.74
N TYR A 53 -3.42 12.81 -7.70
CA TYR A 53 -4.21 13.53 -8.67
C TYR A 53 -3.46 14.74 -9.22
N HIS A 54 -3.56 14.99 -10.52
CA HIS A 54 -3.01 16.16 -11.20
C HIS A 54 -4.13 17.11 -11.64
N PRO A 55 -4.43 18.19 -10.90
CA PRO A 55 -5.57 19.05 -11.14
C PRO A 55 -5.69 19.59 -12.57
N LYS A 56 -4.65 20.27 -13.07
CA LYS A 56 -4.68 20.88 -14.40
C LYS A 56 -4.91 19.88 -15.54
N LYS A 57 -4.46 18.63 -15.37
CA LYS A 57 -4.60 17.57 -16.38
C LYS A 57 -5.83 16.70 -16.19
N ASN A 58 -6.50 16.80 -15.05
CA ASN A 58 -7.58 15.91 -14.61
C ASN A 58 -7.17 14.43 -14.71
N LEU A 59 -5.98 14.11 -14.17
CA LEU A 59 -5.41 12.75 -14.23
C LEU A 59 -5.24 12.17 -12.85
N TRP A 60 -5.65 10.91 -12.70
CA TRP A 60 -5.41 10.09 -11.52
C TRP A 60 -4.29 9.09 -11.79
N ARG A 61 -3.54 8.73 -10.76
CA ARG A 61 -2.58 7.63 -10.80
C ARG A 61 -2.34 7.09 -9.39
N PHE A 62 -1.76 5.91 -9.31
CA PHE A 62 -1.02 5.49 -8.13
C PHE A 62 0.39 6.10 -8.17
N ALA A 63 0.94 6.45 -7.01
CA ALA A 63 2.32 6.91 -6.91
C ALA A 63 3.26 5.89 -7.55
N PRO A 64 4.25 6.30 -8.35
CA PRO A 64 5.18 5.41 -9.01
C PRO A 64 5.92 4.48 -8.05
N ASN A 65 6.33 5.00 -6.89
CA ASN A 65 6.94 4.25 -5.81
C ASN A 65 6.08 4.35 -4.55
N GLN A 66 6.07 3.31 -3.72
CA GLN A 66 5.28 3.30 -2.49
C GLN A 66 5.74 4.37 -1.47
N TYR A 67 7.00 4.78 -1.53
CA TYR A 67 7.59 5.80 -0.68
C TYR A 67 7.47 7.24 -1.24
N ASP A 68 6.86 7.43 -2.40
CA ASP A 68 6.67 8.77 -2.97
C ASP A 68 5.68 9.58 -2.12
N VAL A 69 6.08 10.79 -1.72
CA VAL A 69 5.30 11.76 -0.97
C VAL A 69 5.38 13.10 -1.69
N ILE A 70 4.25 13.72 -1.97
CA ILE A 70 4.19 15.05 -2.60
C ILE A 70 4.61 16.15 -1.61
N GLY A 71 4.37 15.92 -0.31
CA GLY A 71 4.82 16.78 0.76
C GLY A 71 4.20 18.18 0.72
N GLU A 72 5.00 19.22 0.96
CA GLU A 72 4.54 20.62 1.07
C GLU A 72 3.81 21.14 -0.17
N LYS A 73 4.03 20.55 -1.34
CA LYS A 73 3.34 20.95 -2.58
C LYS A 73 1.83 20.73 -2.53
N ASN A 74 1.33 19.88 -1.61
CA ASN A 74 -0.10 19.74 -1.37
C ASN A 74 -0.78 21.05 -0.93
N ALA A 75 -0.05 21.98 -0.33
CA ALA A 75 -0.54 23.31 0.02
C ALA A 75 -0.98 24.15 -1.21
N LYS A 76 -0.50 23.79 -2.40
CA LYS A 76 -0.83 24.47 -3.68
C LYS A 76 -2.10 23.95 -4.34
N VAL A 77 -2.86 23.10 -3.68
CA VAL A 77 -4.06 22.48 -4.24
C VAL A 77 -5.05 23.54 -4.76
N SER A 78 -5.37 23.45 -6.04
CA SER A 78 -6.38 24.24 -6.73
C SER A 78 -6.70 23.56 -8.06
N ILE A 79 -7.81 23.89 -8.70
CA ILE A 79 -8.21 23.33 -10.01
C ILE A 79 -7.21 23.66 -11.13
N SER A 80 -6.45 24.74 -10.99
CA SER A 80 -5.43 25.18 -11.97
C SER A 80 -4.01 24.70 -11.64
N TYR A 81 -3.80 24.02 -10.49
CA TYR A 81 -2.47 23.61 -10.08
C TYR A 81 -1.83 22.65 -11.08
N ASN A 82 -0.64 22.98 -11.55
CA ASN A 82 0.12 22.19 -12.52
C ASN A 82 1.14 21.28 -11.83
N GLY A 83 0.69 20.42 -10.96
CA GLY A 83 1.49 19.45 -10.22
C GLY A 83 0.59 18.35 -9.63
N TRP A 84 1.20 17.39 -8.98
CA TRP A 84 0.49 16.29 -8.31
C TRP A 84 0.15 16.68 -6.87
N ILE A 85 -0.99 16.17 -6.37
CA ILE A 85 -1.41 16.19 -4.96
C ILE A 85 -1.70 14.75 -4.52
N ASP A 86 -1.53 14.43 -3.23
CA ASP A 86 -1.78 13.13 -2.62
C ASP A 86 -2.47 13.20 -1.24
N LEU A 87 -2.91 14.41 -0.83
CA LEU A 87 -3.66 14.63 0.40
C LEU A 87 -5.05 15.19 0.09
N PHE A 88 -6.10 14.41 0.37
CA PHE A 88 -7.48 14.67 -0.02
C PHE A 88 -8.38 14.82 1.20
N GLY A 89 -9.37 15.71 1.14
CA GLY A 89 -10.48 15.75 2.10
C GLY A 89 -11.31 14.47 2.06
N TRP A 90 -12.01 14.13 3.13
CA TRP A 90 -12.77 12.88 3.20
C TRP A 90 -13.85 12.78 2.12
N GLY A 91 -13.93 11.65 1.43
CA GLY A 91 -14.94 11.36 0.43
C GLY A 91 -14.91 12.24 -0.82
N THR A 92 -13.76 12.85 -1.16
CA THR A 92 -13.64 13.76 -2.30
C THR A 92 -13.21 13.08 -3.60
N GLY A 93 -13.55 11.80 -3.82
CA GLY A 93 -13.20 11.08 -5.06
C GLY A 93 -13.66 11.80 -6.34
N ASN A 94 -14.78 12.52 -6.31
CA ASN A 94 -15.28 13.31 -7.45
C ASN A 94 -14.93 14.81 -7.38
N GLN A 95 -14.30 15.27 -6.28
CA GLN A 95 -13.92 16.68 -6.08
C GLN A 95 -12.56 16.78 -5.37
N PRO A 96 -11.47 16.27 -5.97
CA PRO A 96 -10.17 16.09 -5.32
C PRO A 96 -9.50 17.39 -4.89
N CYS A 97 -9.88 18.52 -5.48
CA CYS A 97 -9.33 19.84 -5.12
C CYS A 97 -10.14 20.59 -4.07
N ARG A 98 -11.14 19.94 -3.44
CA ARG A 98 -11.94 20.60 -2.39
C ARG A 98 -11.07 20.92 -1.18
N THR A 99 -11.12 22.19 -0.74
CA THR A 99 -10.32 22.71 0.39
C THR A 99 -11.12 23.66 1.28
N THR A 100 -12.47 23.63 1.21
CA THR A 100 -13.30 24.47 2.08
C THR A 100 -13.09 24.08 3.54
N ASP A 101 -13.22 25.03 4.45
CA ASP A 101 -13.18 24.83 5.90
C ASP A 101 -14.56 24.41 6.48
N ASN A 102 -15.57 24.32 5.63
CA ASN A 102 -16.91 23.87 5.99
C ASN A 102 -17.03 22.35 5.88
N ASN A 103 -17.00 21.64 7.01
CA ASN A 103 -17.12 20.18 7.03
C ASN A 103 -18.44 19.63 6.44
N LYS A 104 -19.49 20.43 6.33
CA LYS A 104 -20.75 20.03 5.68
C LYS A 104 -20.58 19.74 4.19
N ASP A 105 -19.59 20.37 3.55
CA ASP A 105 -19.29 20.16 2.14
C ASP A 105 -18.71 18.74 1.87
N TYR A 106 -18.33 18.03 2.94
CA TYR A 106 -17.82 16.67 2.91
C TYR A 106 -18.84 15.63 3.43
N SER A 107 -20.13 15.92 3.34
CA SER A 107 -21.21 15.05 3.87
C SER A 107 -21.37 13.75 3.10
N ASN A 108 -21.06 13.73 1.80
CA ASN A 108 -21.23 12.58 0.92
C ASN A 108 -19.89 11.95 0.61
N PHE A 109 -19.72 10.68 0.99
CA PHE A 109 -18.54 9.91 0.66
C PHE A 109 -18.59 9.42 -0.79
N VAL A 110 -17.61 9.84 -1.59
CA VAL A 110 -17.30 9.27 -2.90
C VAL A 110 -15.91 8.66 -2.83
N ASP A 111 -15.82 7.34 -3.00
CA ASP A 111 -14.56 6.62 -2.92
C ASP A 111 -13.64 7.02 -4.08
N TRP A 112 -12.36 7.19 -3.81
CA TRP A 112 -11.34 7.50 -4.81
C TRP A 112 -11.11 6.35 -5.79
N GLY A 113 -11.44 5.12 -5.39
CA GLY A 113 -11.37 3.93 -6.23
C GLY A 113 -12.19 4.03 -7.50
N THR A 114 -13.29 4.82 -7.49
CA THR A 114 -14.13 5.07 -8.68
C THR A 114 -13.38 5.71 -9.86
N ASN A 115 -12.20 6.28 -9.61
CA ASN A 115 -11.36 6.91 -10.63
C ASN A 115 -10.35 5.95 -11.29
N PHE A 116 -10.36 4.68 -10.90
CA PHE A 116 -9.46 3.63 -11.40
C PHE A 116 -10.28 2.46 -11.95
N PRO A 117 -11.03 2.66 -13.07
CA PRO A 117 -11.81 1.59 -13.66
C PRO A 117 -10.87 0.57 -14.33
N GLU A 118 -10.86 -0.64 -13.83
CA GLU A 118 -10.22 -1.80 -14.42
C GLU A 118 -11.27 -2.89 -14.62
N GLU A 119 -11.19 -3.70 -15.69
CA GLU A 119 -12.22 -4.69 -16.04
C GLU A 119 -12.49 -5.69 -14.89
N ASP A 120 -11.45 -6.06 -14.14
CA ASP A 120 -11.53 -7.07 -13.08
C ASP A 120 -11.25 -6.53 -11.67
N ALA A 121 -10.98 -5.24 -11.51
CA ALA A 121 -10.62 -4.63 -10.24
C ALA A 121 -11.62 -3.56 -9.80
N SER A 122 -12.13 -3.70 -8.59
CA SER A 122 -12.92 -2.69 -7.90
C SER A 122 -12.11 -2.11 -6.75
N TRP A 123 -11.30 -1.11 -7.06
CA TRP A 123 -10.52 -0.39 -6.06
C TRP A 123 -11.41 0.31 -5.06
N ARG A 124 -11.08 0.22 -3.79
CA ARG A 124 -11.81 0.85 -2.68
C ARG A 124 -10.91 1.25 -1.53
N THR A 125 -11.41 2.14 -0.70
CA THR A 125 -10.80 2.50 0.58
C THR A 125 -11.16 1.47 1.65
N LEU A 126 -10.21 1.10 2.49
CA LEU A 126 -10.46 0.22 3.64
C LEU A 126 -11.34 0.91 4.68
N THR A 127 -12.19 0.13 5.35
CA THR A 127 -12.91 0.53 6.55
C THR A 127 -11.97 0.57 7.76
N GLN A 128 -12.40 1.22 8.83
CA GLN A 128 -11.71 1.21 10.12
C GLN A 128 -11.53 -0.21 10.67
N LYS A 129 -12.58 -1.04 10.55
CA LYS A 129 -12.52 -2.45 11.00
C LYS A 129 -11.49 -3.26 10.22
N GLU A 130 -11.40 -3.05 8.93
CA GLU A 130 -10.44 -3.75 8.07
C GLU A 130 -9.00 -3.33 8.39
N TRP A 131 -8.73 -2.03 8.60
CA TRP A 131 -7.43 -1.57 9.07
C TRP A 131 -7.08 -2.16 10.44
N ARG A 132 -8.05 -2.24 11.35
CA ARG A 132 -7.88 -2.83 12.66
C ARG A 132 -7.52 -4.31 12.57
N TYR A 133 -8.27 -5.08 11.78
CA TYR A 133 -7.99 -6.49 11.56
C TYR A 133 -6.59 -6.70 10.98
N LEU A 134 -6.27 -5.99 9.90
CA LEU A 134 -4.99 -6.08 9.20
C LEU A 134 -3.79 -5.78 10.12
N LEU A 135 -3.87 -4.74 10.93
CA LEU A 135 -2.73 -4.24 11.70
C LEU A 135 -2.61 -4.84 13.11
N LEU A 136 -3.72 -5.33 13.69
CA LEU A 136 -3.76 -5.75 15.11
C LEU A 136 -4.36 -7.13 15.36
N GLU A 137 -5.26 -7.63 14.49
CA GLU A 137 -6.10 -8.79 14.83
C GLU A 137 -5.82 -10.03 13.97
N ARG A 138 -5.35 -9.87 12.71
CA ARG A 138 -4.98 -11.02 11.87
C ARG A 138 -3.88 -11.85 12.51
N GLU A 139 -3.78 -13.10 12.14
CA GLU A 139 -2.76 -14.00 12.64
C GLU A 139 -1.35 -13.38 12.48
N ASN A 140 -0.56 -13.41 13.54
CA ASN A 140 0.79 -12.83 13.60
C ASN A 140 0.88 -11.32 13.27
N ALA A 141 -0.18 -10.54 13.36
CA ALA A 141 -0.22 -9.12 12.99
C ALA A 141 1.00 -8.33 13.50
N SER A 142 1.36 -8.45 14.78
CA SER A 142 2.50 -7.74 15.37
C SER A 142 3.87 -8.12 14.79
N LYS A 143 3.98 -9.31 14.18
CA LYS A 143 5.20 -9.77 13.48
C LYS A 143 5.20 -9.36 12.01
N LEU A 144 4.06 -9.03 11.45
CA LEU A 144 3.87 -8.67 10.05
C LEU A 144 3.81 -7.15 9.82
N VAL A 145 4.05 -6.35 10.85
CA VAL A 145 4.08 -4.89 10.77
C VAL A 145 5.38 -4.38 11.37
N GLY A 146 5.99 -3.40 10.73
CA GLY A 146 7.22 -2.77 11.21
C GLY A 146 7.29 -1.29 10.84
N ILE A 147 8.18 -0.56 11.49
CA ILE A 147 8.44 0.87 11.22
C ILE A 147 9.86 1.01 10.69
N GLY A 148 10.07 1.98 9.81
CA GLY A 148 11.40 2.28 9.31
C GLY A 148 11.40 3.28 8.16
N LYS A 149 12.40 3.16 7.27
CA LYS A 149 12.62 4.09 6.14
C LYS A 149 12.87 3.34 4.84
N VAL A 150 12.34 3.90 3.76
CA VAL A 150 12.70 3.52 2.38
C VAL A 150 13.17 4.76 1.65
N ALA A 151 14.37 4.71 1.06
CA ALA A 151 14.97 5.85 0.34
C ALA A 151 14.94 7.15 1.17
N GLY A 152 15.10 7.05 2.49
CA GLY A 152 15.07 8.20 3.41
C GLY A 152 13.67 8.61 3.89
N VAL A 153 12.60 8.09 3.32
CA VAL A 153 11.20 8.38 3.71
C VAL A 153 10.77 7.45 4.83
N SER A 154 10.31 8.02 5.95
CA SER A 154 9.78 7.27 7.09
C SER A 154 8.39 6.70 6.78
N GLY A 155 8.06 5.53 7.36
CA GLY A 155 6.76 4.89 7.17
C GLY A 155 6.60 3.58 7.91
N VAL A 156 5.49 2.92 7.64
CA VAL A 156 5.13 1.61 8.17
C VAL A 156 5.19 0.57 7.05
N PHE A 157 5.81 -0.56 7.36
CA PHE A 157 5.83 -1.77 6.52
C PHE A 157 4.69 -2.70 6.94
N ILE A 158 3.98 -3.25 5.97
CA ILE A 158 2.97 -4.28 6.16
C ILE A 158 3.34 -5.45 5.26
N LEU A 159 3.59 -6.61 5.86
CA LEU A 159 3.92 -7.83 5.17
C LEU A 159 2.63 -8.59 4.82
N PRO A 160 2.60 -9.32 3.69
CA PRO A 160 1.48 -10.21 3.36
C PRO A 160 1.32 -11.33 4.40
N ASP A 161 0.16 -11.99 4.41
CA ASP A 161 -0.19 -12.99 5.41
C ASP A 161 0.78 -14.18 5.49
N ASP A 162 1.31 -14.56 4.35
CA ASP A 162 2.19 -15.72 4.17
C ASP A 162 3.66 -15.33 3.99
N ALA A 163 4.01 -14.10 4.38
CA ALA A 163 5.39 -13.66 4.38
C ALA A 163 6.24 -14.56 5.30
N ASP A 164 7.18 -15.25 4.71
CA ASP A 164 8.17 -16.01 5.49
C ASP A 164 9.23 -15.07 6.05
N VAL A 165 8.90 -14.47 7.19
CA VAL A 165 9.76 -13.51 7.88
C VAL A 165 11.07 -14.16 8.36
N PHE A 166 11.06 -15.49 8.56
CA PHE A 166 12.19 -16.22 9.13
C PHE A 166 13.15 -16.79 8.08
N ASN A 167 12.63 -17.13 6.88
CA ASN A 167 13.44 -17.65 5.76
C ASN A 167 13.85 -16.61 4.74
N SER A 168 13.26 -15.42 4.82
CA SER A 168 13.61 -14.35 3.90
C SER A 168 15.00 -13.83 4.23
N LYS A 169 15.84 -13.67 3.20
CA LYS A 169 17.13 -12.94 3.29
C LYS A 169 16.95 -11.46 3.69
N ILE A 170 15.77 -11.13 4.25
CA ILE A 170 15.33 -9.78 4.61
C ILE A 170 15.57 -9.62 6.10
N ASN A 171 16.42 -8.67 6.45
CA ASN A 171 16.58 -8.26 7.83
C ASN A 171 15.40 -7.33 8.21
N PHE A 172 14.24 -7.93 8.51
CA PHE A 172 13.03 -7.22 8.93
C PHE A 172 12.85 -7.30 10.44
N VAL A 173 12.64 -6.14 11.06
CA VAL A 173 12.35 -6.03 12.50
C VAL A 173 10.88 -5.63 12.66
N SER A 174 10.10 -6.53 13.24
CA SER A 174 8.66 -6.33 13.46
C SER A 174 8.37 -5.34 14.59
N LEU A 175 7.11 -4.90 14.73
CA LEU A 175 6.68 -4.10 15.88
C LEU A 175 6.90 -4.84 17.20
N ALA A 176 6.66 -6.15 17.22
CA ALA A 176 6.92 -6.97 18.41
C ALA A 176 8.40 -6.89 18.82
N ASP A 177 9.32 -7.00 17.86
CA ASP A 177 10.75 -6.94 18.11
C ASP A 177 11.23 -5.51 18.38
N GLN A 178 10.65 -4.51 17.69
CA GLN A 178 10.96 -3.08 17.91
C GLN A 178 10.60 -2.62 19.31
N ASP A 179 9.52 -3.11 19.88
CA ASP A 179 9.14 -2.79 21.27
C ASP A 179 10.16 -3.32 22.27
N VAL A 180 10.69 -4.51 22.04
CA VAL A 180 11.79 -5.07 22.87
C VAL A 180 13.04 -4.20 22.73
N VAL A 181 13.45 -3.90 21.50
CA VAL A 181 14.65 -3.10 21.23
C VAL A 181 14.51 -1.68 21.78
N LYS A 182 13.37 -1.02 21.61
CA LYS A 182 13.12 0.31 22.19
C LYS A 182 13.22 0.32 23.73
N LYS A 183 12.79 -0.73 24.40
CA LYS A 183 12.96 -0.86 25.86
C LYS A 183 14.43 -0.91 26.26
N TRP A 184 15.27 -1.57 25.49
CA TRP A 184 16.72 -1.63 25.73
C TRP A 184 17.42 -0.31 25.42
N ILE A 185 16.98 0.42 24.39
CA ILE A 185 17.57 1.68 23.91
C ILE A 185 17.16 2.89 24.78
N ARG A 186 16.05 2.84 25.51
CA ARG A 186 15.70 3.90 26.47
C ARG A 186 16.79 4.17 27.51
N TYR A 187 17.77 3.29 27.63
CA TYR A 187 18.93 3.46 28.49
C TYR A 187 20.20 3.90 27.76
N SER A 188 20.19 4.04 26.42
CA SER A 188 21.32 4.58 25.69
C SER A 188 20.98 5.97 25.15
N TRP A 189 21.65 6.97 25.67
CA TRP A 189 21.55 8.36 25.30
C TRP A 189 22.01 8.55 23.83
N ASN A 190 21.19 9.20 22.97
CA ASN A 190 21.52 9.85 21.70
C ASN A 190 21.48 9.07 20.37
N ASN A 191 20.85 7.92 20.21
CA ASN A 191 20.69 7.36 18.88
C ASN A 191 19.24 6.93 18.60
N GLU A 192 18.56 7.62 17.67
CA GLU A 192 17.41 7.07 16.96
C GLU A 192 17.87 5.87 16.14
N ILE A 193 17.68 4.65 16.64
CA ILE A 193 17.92 3.46 15.83
C ILE A 193 16.73 3.28 14.92
N VAL A 194 16.94 3.59 13.65
CA VAL A 194 16.01 3.22 12.58
C VAL A 194 16.27 1.76 12.25
N LEU A 195 15.43 0.87 12.75
CA LEU A 195 15.66 -0.57 12.67
C LEU A 195 15.48 -1.12 11.25
N ASN A 196 14.43 -0.65 10.52
CA ASN A 196 14.20 -1.02 9.13
C ASN A 196 14.62 0.15 8.24
N THR A 197 15.76 0.02 7.57
CA THR A 197 16.23 1.06 6.64
C THR A 197 16.68 0.42 5.34
N TYR A 198 16.00 0.79 4.27
CA TYR A 198 16.26 0.24 2.94
C TYR A 198 16.54 1.37 1.94
N THR A 199 17.53 1.16 1.10
CA THR A 199 17.74 1.97 -0.11
C THR A 199 16.63 1.69 -1.12
N ALA A 200 16.44 2.57 -2.12
CA ALA A 200 15.48 2.33 -3.19
C ALA A 200 15.72 0.98 -3.90
N LYS A 201 16.99 0.62 -4.15
CA LYS A 201 17.34 -0.66 -4.78
C LYS A 201 17.01 -1.89 -3.92
N GLN A 202 17.21 -1.80 -2.61
CA GLN A 202 16.82 -2.88 -1.69
C GLN A 202 15.28 -3.00 -1.63
N TRP A 203 14.59 -1.85 -1.69
CA TRP A 203 13.14 -1.81 -1.71
C TRP A 203 12.54 -2.52 -2.92
N GLU A 204 13.10 -2.37 -4.12
CA GLU A 204 12.66 -3.09 -5.33
C GLU A 204 12.54 -4.61 -5.07
N THR A 205 13.51 -5.21 -4.34
CA THR A 205 13.45 -6.63 -3.98
C THR A 205 12.34 -6.94 -2.97
N LEU A 206 12.13 -6.05 -1.98
CA LEU A 206 11.08 -6.21 -0.97
C LEU A 206 9.68 -6.06 -1.58
N GLU A 207 9.54 -5.17 -2.54
CA GLU A 207 8.29 -4.94 -3.26
C GLU A 207 7.89 -6.17 -4.10
N THR A 208 8.85 -6.93 -4.65
CA THR A 208 8.57 -8.17 -5.41
C THR A 208 7.99 -9.30 -4.57
N ILE A 209 8.16 -9.27 -3.26
CA ILE A 209 7.57 -10.23 -2.32
C ILE A 209 6.31 -9.66 -1.65
N GLY A 210 5.72 -8.62 -2.22
CA GLY A 210 4.43 -8.06 -1.85
C GLY A 210 4.42 -7.19 -0.60
N ILE A 211 5.56 -6.77 -0.05
CA ILE A 211 5.57 -5.87 1.11
C ILE A 211 4.96 -4.52 0.73
N VAL A 212 4.03 -4.04 1.54
CA VAL A 212 3.42 -2.71 1.42
C VAL A 212 4.14 -1.73 2.34
N PHE A 213 4.42 -0.54 1.81
CA PHE A 213 4.96 0.58 2.57
C PHE A 213 3.97 1.75 2.58
N LEU A 214 3.63 2.22 3.78
CA LEU A 214 2.78 3.38 4.02
C LEU A 214 3.66 4.54 4.48
N PRO A 215 4.03 5.52 3.62
CA PRO A 215 4.88 6.63 4.00
C PRO A 215 4.21 7.59 4.98
N PHE A 216 5.01 8.28 5.80
CA PHE A 216 4.55 9.37 6.66
C PHE A 216 4.33 10.63 5.83
N ALA A 217 3.24 10.64 5.09
CA ALA A 217 2.90 11.70 4.14
C ALA A 217 2.42 13.00 4.81
N GLY A 218 2.27 13.00 6.14
CA GLY A 218 1.68 14.13 6.86
C GLY A 218 0.18 14.26 6.62
N LYS A 219 -0.32 15.46 6.84
CA LYS A 219 -1.69 15.88 6.54
C LYS A 219 -1.69 17.30 5.97
N ARG A 220 -2.80 17.72 5.38
CA ARG A 220 -3.03 19.10 4.95
C ARG A 220 -4.24 19.68 5.69
N ASP A 221 -4.06 20.84 6.30
CA ASP A 221 -5.15 21.62 6.87
C ASP A 221 -5.44 22.80 5.94
N VAL A 222 -6.54 22.73 5.21
CA VAL A 222 -6.93 23.65 4.13
C VAL A 222 -5.79 23.90 3.14
N THR A 223 -4.88 24.84 3.42
CA THR A 223 -3.77 25.26 2.54
C THR A 223 -2.39 25.08 3.18
N THR A 224 -2.31 24.53 4.39
CA THR A 224 -1.03 24.24 5.07
C THR A 224 -0.81 22.75 5.19
N THR A 225 0.45 22.33 5.15
CA THR A 225 0.84 20.93 5.35
C THR A 225 1.59 20.79 6.67
N GLU A 226 1.35 19.68 7.36
CA GLU A 226 1.91 19.42 8.68
C GLU A 226 2.39 17.98 8.79
N GLN A 227 3.38 17.75 9.66
CA GLN A 227 3.86 16.43 10.08
C GLN A 227 4.36 15.53 8.92
N ILE A 228 4.82 16.15 7.82
CA ILE A 228 5.43 15.42 6.71
C ILE A 228 6.73 14.77 7.21
N GLY A 229 6.87 13.45 6.99
CA GLY A 229 8.01 12.68 7.47
C GLY A 229 7.93 12.23 8.94
N ASP A 230 7.00 12.80 9.74
CA ASP A 230 6.80 12.48 11.15
C ASP A 230 5.61 11.55 11.39
N SER A 231 4.54 11.73 10.61
CA SER A 231 3.32 10.93 10.71
C SER A 231 2.65 10.74 9.36
N GLY A 232 1.94 9.64 9.19
CA GLY A 232 1.04 9.39 8.08
C GLY A 232 -0.41 9.39 8.54
N TYR A 233 -1.26 10.08 7.82
CA TYR A 233 -2.71 10.10 8.02
C TYR A 233 -3.37 9.51 6.78
N TYR A 234 -4.15 8.45 6.97
CA TYR A 234 -4.83 7.74 5.88
C TYR A 234 -6.32 7.71 6.15
N TRP A 235 -7.13 8.08 5.17
CA TRP A 235 -8.57 7.99 5.31
C TRP A 235 -9.06 6.56 5.36
N THR A 236 -10.14 6.35 6.14
CA THR A 236 -11.01 5.19 6.03
C THR A 236 -12.30 5.59 5.30
N SER A 237 -13.05 4.60 4.83
CA SER A 237 -14.37 4.84 4.24
C SER A 237 -15.45 5.14 5.30
N ASP A 238 -15.16 4.90 6.59
CA ASP A 238 -16.13 5.04 7.66
C ASP A 238 -16.31 6.49 8.10
N ASN A 239 -17.56 6.86 8.32
CA ASN A 239 -17.94 8.10 8.96
C ASN A 239 -17.88 7.96 10.49
N ASP A 240 -17.57 9.03 11.21
CA ASP A 240 -17.74 9.08 12.66
C ASP A 240 -19.25 9.15 12.97
N PRO A 241 -19.85 8.13 13.63
CA PRO A 241 -21.28 8.11 13.89
C PRO A 241 -21.71 9.15 14.92
N THR A 242 -20.77 9.73 15.67
CA THR A 242 -21.06 10.71 16.74
C THR A 242 -21.13 12.14 16.23
N THR A 243 -20.62 12.41 15.02
CA THR A 243 -20.61 13.77 14.44
C THR A 243 -20.54 13.76 12.93
N LEU A 244 -21.21 14.70 12.30
CA LEU A 244 -21.14 14.92 10.85
C LEU A 244 -19.84 15.62 10.42
N LEU A 245 -19.05 16.15 11.37
CA LEU A 245 -17.89 16.99 11.10
C LEU A 245 -16.59 16.20 10.95
N ARG A 246 -16.56 14.94 11.45
CA ARG A 246 -15.38 14.09 11.46
C ARG A 246 -15.63 12.75 10.80
N SER A 247 -14.55 12.12 10.43
CA SER A 247 -14.51 10.74 10.00
C SER A 247 -13.33 10.02 10.65
N TYR A 248 -13.29 8.70 10.56
CA TYR A 248 -12.16 7.96 11.09
C TYR A 248 -11.03 7.91 10.07
N GLY A 249 -9.81 7.96 10.59
CA GLY A 249 -8.60 7.73 9.84
C GLY A 249 -7.61 6.87 10.61
N LEU A 250 -6.67 6.28 9.89
CA LEU A 250 -5.48 5.64 10.44
C LEU A 250 -4.39 6.71 10.62
N LEU A 251 -3.92 6.88 11.85
CA LEU A 251 -2.70 7.62 12.17
C LEU A 251 -1.56 6.66 12.44
N ILE A 252 -0.48 6.81 11.72
CA ILE A 252 0.78 6.08 11.92
C ILE A 252 1.94 7.06 12.18
N SER A 253 2.82 6.69 13.12
CA SER A 253 4.04 7.45 13.43
C SER A 253 5.11 6.52 13.99
N ASN A 254 6.29 7.04 14.29
CA ASN A 254 7.37 6.27 14.93
C ASN A 254 7.02 5.69 16.30
N THR A 255 5.96 6.17 16.95
CA THR A 255 5.60 5.80 18.31
C THR A 255 4.17 5.27 18.46
N LYS A 256 3.34 5.38 17.40
CA LYS A 256 1.91 5.14 17.53
C LYS A 256 1.28 4.64 16.23
N ILE A 257 0.42 3.64 16.37
CA ILE A 257 -0.60 3.27 15.38
C ILE A 257 -1.95 3.51 16.05
N ASN A 258 -2.78 4.38 15.48
CA ASN A 258 -4.12 4.68 15.97
C ASN A 258 -5.13 4.56 14.83
N ILE A 259 -5.97 3.55 14.90
CA ILE A 259 -6.95 3.21 13.86
C ILE A 259 -8.27 3.95 14.07
N THR A 260 -8.48 4.48 15.26
CA THR A 260 -9.69 5.21 15.66
C THR A 260 -9.44 6.72 15.73
N GLN A 261 -8.51 7.23 14.92
CA GLN A 261 -8.19 8.66 14.94
C GLN A 261 -9.36 9.45 14.34
N PRO A 262 -10.10 10.25 15.14
CA PRO A 262 -11.09 11.15 14.58
C PRO A 262 -10.39 12.32 13.89
N ILE A 263 -10.71 12.54 12.63
CA ILE A 263 -10.11 13.58 11.79
C ILE A 263 -11.23 14.45 11.21
N SER A 264 -11.03 15.77 11.21
CA SER A 264 -11.96 16.70 10.54
C SER A 264 -12.02 16.37 9.06
N LYS A 265 -13.22 16.27 8.47
CA LYS A 265 -13.41 15.84 7.07
C LYS A 265 -12.73 16.73 6.04
N GLN A 266 -12.52 18.00 6.37
CA GLN A 266 -11.77 18.95 5.52
C GLN A 266 -10.27 18.67 5.47
N THR A 267 -9.73 17.97 6.46
CA THR A 267 -8.30 17.65 6.52
C THR A 267 -7.91 16.79 5.32
N GLY A 268 -6.86 17.18 4.61
CA GLY A 268 -6.28 16.38 3.56
C GLY A 268 -5.45 15.24 4.15
N CYS A 269 -5.83 13.99 3.86
CA CYS A 269 -5.10 12.78 4.24
C CYS A 269 -4.75 11.94 3.01
N ALA A 270 -3.76 11.08 3.14
CA ALA A 270 -3.39 10.14 2.10
C ALA A 270 -4.45 9.05 1.90
N ILE A 271 -4.44 8.44 0.72
CA ILE A 271 -5.32 7.35 0.33
C ILE A 271 -4.47 6.18 -0.15
N ARG A 272 -4.69 5.00 0.44
CA ARG A 272 -4.16 3.74 -0.05
C ARG A 272 -5.33 2.83 -0.36
N LEU A 273 -5.53 2.53 -1.64
CA LEU A 273 -6.63 1.69 -2.09
C LEU A 273 -6.28 0.20 -2.03
N VAL A 274 -7.32 -0.60 -1.96
CA VAL A 274 -7.25 -2.05 -2.04
C VAL A 274 -8.24 -2.59 -3.06
N ASN A 275 -7.97 -3.82 -3.53
CA ASN A 275 -8.89 -4.60 -4.33
C ASN A 275 -9.12 -5.96 -3.67
N ASN A 276 -10.37 -6.39 -3.60
CA ASN A 276 -10.70 -7.71 -3.04
C ASN A 276 -10.18 -8.82 -3.96
N ILE A 277 -9.60 -9.85 -3.37
CA ILE A 277 -9.28 -11.08 -4.08
C ILE A 277 -10.58 -11.89 -4.21
N LYS A 278 -10.90 -12.29 -5.44
CA LYS A 278 -12.07 -13.13 -5.73
C LYS A 278 -11.81 -14.58 -5.36
#